data_9eb53df215d6506ce2ce63eed1d408e8
#
_entry.id   9eb53df215d6506ce2ce63eed1d408e8
#
_cell.length_a   1.000
_cell.length_b   1.000
_cell.length_c   1.000
_cell.angle_alpha   90.00
_cell.angle_beta   90.00
_cell.angle_gamma   90.00
#
_symmetry.space_group_name_H-M   'P 1'
#
loop_
_entity.id
_entity.type
_entity.pdbx_description
1 polymer ?
#
loop_
_entity_poly.entity_id
_entity_poly.type
_entity_poly.pdbx_seq_one_letter_code
_entity_poly.pdbx_strand_id
1 'polypeptide(L)'
;MKTSLFIILLVAVVAFSSGDEIIGGYECKPHSQPWQAFLFDNRFLCGGSLINERWVVSAAHCTFSRNRLRVHLGRHNLKTNESTEQKIKVEKIIPFPKYNDSPNNNDIMLIKLRKPVTLNKYVKPIPLPKKCPSVGEKCLVSGWGRTAAGSASVLQCLNLPVLSEKTCKSAYGKIITENMFCAGFVKGGKDSCQGDSGGPVVCGGQLKGVVSFGNGCAEPKYPGVYTEVCRYTKWIKSTIAKN
;
A
#
# COMPACT_ATOMS: atom_id res chain seq x y z
N MET A 1 44.79 -30.39 47.61
CA MET A 1 43.43 -30.31 47.10
C MET A 1 43.33 -29.04 46.24
N LYS A 2 43.31 -29.20 44.91
CA LYS A 2 43.18 -28.06 43.96
C LYS A 2 41.74 -28.00 43.50
N THR A 3 40.98 -26.97 43.91
CA THR A 3 39.63 -26.68 43.46
C THR A 3 39.68 -25.96 42.13
N SER A 4 39.29 -26.65 41.06
CA SER A 4 39.11 -26.05 39.74
C SER A 4 37.80 -25.30 39.67
N LEU A 5 37.86 -24.00 39.46
CA LEU A 5 36.71 -23.14 39.29
C LEU A 5 36.32 -23.17 37.78
N PHE A 6 35.19 -23.83 37.46
CA PHE A 6 34.64 -23.80 36.13
C PHE A 6 33.81 -22.50 35.96
N ILE A 7 34.36 -21.58 35.15
CA ILE A 7 33.61 -20.38 34.72
C ILE A 7 32.70 -20.78 33.55
N ILE A 8 31.40 -20.86 33.79
CA ILE A 8 30.40 -21.03 32.72
C ILE A 8 30.19 -19.67 32.05
N LEU A 9 30.72 -19.54 30.85
CA LEU A 9 30.43 -18.37 29.98
C LEU A 9 29.02 -18.53 29.43
N LEU A 10 28.07 -17.77 29.99
CA LEU A 10 26.73 -17.58 29.39
C LEU A 10 26.88 -16.72 28.14
N VAL A 11 26.90 -17.33 26.96
CA VAL A 11 26.76 -16.63 25.69
C VAL A 11 25.29 -16.22 25.55
N ALA A 12 24.99 -14.97 25.82
CA ALA A 12 23.70 -14.39 25.47
C ALA A 12 23.61 -14.34 23.96
N VAL A 13 22.82 -15.24 23.38
CA VAL A 13 22.41 -15.16 21.96
C VAL A 13 21.45 -13.98 21.86
N VAL A 14 21.97 -12.82 21.46
CA VAL A 14 21.14 -11.70 21.05
C VAL A 14 20.52 -12.13 19.71
N ALA A 15 19.26 -12.55 19.75
CA ALA A 15 18.46 -12.71 18.55
C ALA A 15 18.33 -11.32 17.91
N PHE A 16 19.09 -11.07 16.87
CA PHE A 16 18.83 -9.94 15.98
C PHE A 16 17.46 -10.18 15.36
N SER A 17 16.45 -9.49 15.86
CA SER A 17 15.17 -9.32 15.17
C SER A 17 15.48 -8.74 13.79
N SER A 18 15.19 -9.48 12.72
CA SER A 18 15.30 -9.02 11.35
C SER A 18 14.48 -7.74 11.20
N GLY A 19 15.14 -6.70 10.65
CA GLY A 19 14.62 -5.33 10.60
C GLY A 19 13.23 -5.22 10.00
N ASP A 20 12.42 -4.42 10.67
CA ASP A 20 11.05 -4.07 10.34
C ASP A 20 10.96 -3.34 8.98
N GLU A 21 10.26 -3.92 8.05
CA GLU A 21 10.09 -3.53 6.64
C GLU A 21 8.63 -3.09 6.40
N ILE A 22 8.34 -2.10 5.56
CA ILE A 22 7.34 -1.02 5.78
C ILE A 22 7.64 -0.55 7.19
N ILE A 23 7.90 0.66 7.53
CA ILE A 23 8.42 0.99 8.85
C ILE A 23 7.59 0.32 9.96
N GLY A 24 8.18 -0.65 10.69
CA GLY A 24 7.50 -1.45 11.72
C GLY A 24 6.48 -2.48 11.22
N GLY A 25 6.57 -2.89 9.94
CA GLY A 25 5.77 -3.95 9.34
C GLY A 25 6.38 -5.35 9.46
N TYR A 26 5.94 -6.26 8.62
CA TYR A 26 6.42 -7.64 8.53
C TYR A 26 6.25 -8.16 7.10
N GLU A 27 7.04 -9.16 6.70
CA GLU A 27 6.83 -9.82 5.43
C GLU A 27 5.43 -10.44 5.35
N CYS A 28 4.65 -10.07 4.31
CA CYS A 28 3.37 -10.73 4.06
C CYS A 28 3.59 -12.23 3.84
N LYS A 29 2.67 -13.07 4.31
CA LYS A 29 2.66 -14.45 3.84
C LYS A 29 2.64 -14.45 2.30
N PRO A 30 3.53 -15.18 1.62
CA PRO A 30 3.62 -15.17 0.16
C PRO A 30 2.27 -15.33 -0.52
N HIS A 31 1.96 -14.42 -1.44
CA HIS A 31 0.71 -14.35 -2.21
C HIS A 31 -0.58 -14.20 -1.39
N SER A 32 -0.50 -13.77 -0.13
CA SER A 32 -1.68 -13.50 0.70
C SER A 32 -2.46 -12.24 0.31
N GLN A 33 -1.86 -11.39 -0.55
CA GLN A 33 -2.48 -10.18 -1.08
C GLN A 33 -2.63 -10.28 -2.62
N PRO A 34 -3.53 -11.15 -3.13
CA PRO A 34 -3.59 -11.48 -4.56
C PRO A 34 -4.07 -10.34 -5.45
N TRP A 35 -4.55 -9.24 -4.88
CA TRP A 35 -4.91 -8.00 -5.57
C TRP A 35 -3.75 -7.00 -5.69
N GLN A 36 -2.63 -7.27 -4.99
CA GLN A 36 -1.49 -6.36 -5.00
C GLN A 36 -0.90 -6.22 -6.40
N ALA A 37 -0.86 -4.99 -6.89
CA ALA A 37 -0.19 -4.65 -8.14
C ALA A 37 1.12 -3.89 -7.84
N PHE A 38 2.16 -4.23 -8.58
CA PHE A 38 3.42 -3.50 -8.65
C PHE A 38 3.41 -2.71 -9.96
N LEU A 39 3.49 -1.38 -9.87
CA LEU A 39 3.43 -0.45 -10.98
C LEU A 39 4.83 0.13 -11.21
N PHE A 40 5.39 -0.12 -12.39
CA PHE A 40 6.75 0.29 -12.68
C PHE A 40 6.92 0.77 -14.13
N ASP A 41 7.61 1.91 -14.34
CA ASP A 41 7.87 2.48 -15.66
C ASP A 41 9.36 2.74 -15.94
N ASN A 42 10.26 2.07 -15.23
CA ASN A 42 11.72 2.22 -15.22
C ASN A 42 12.24 3.49 -14.49
N ARG A 43 11.36 4.33 -13.96
CA ARG A 43 11.72 5.53 -13.19
C ARG A 43 11.03 5.59 -11.83
N PHE A 44 9.74 5.28 -11.82
CA PHE A 44 8.88 5.40 -10.65
C PHE A 44 8.30 4.05 -10.28
N LEU A 45 8.15 3.86 -8.98
CA LEU A 45 7.52 2.71 -8.35
C LEU A 45 6.30 3.18 -7.57
N CYS A 46 5.16 2.54 -7.82
CA CYS A 46 3.97 2.67 -7.00
C CYS A 46 3.31 1.30 -6.81
N GLY A 47 2.44 1.22 -5.84
CA GLY A 47 1.49 0.14 -5.66
C GLY A 47 0.19 0.38 -6.42
N GLY A 48 -0.66 -0.63 -6.43
CA GLY A 48 -2.02 -0.56 -6.94
C GLY A 48 -2.84 -1.74 -6.46
N SER A 49 -4.13 -1.69 -6.75
CA SER A 49 -5.10 -2.71 -6.35
C SER A 49 -5.91 -3.18 -7.54
N LEU A 50 -5.84 -4.47 -7.88
CA LEU A 50 -6.69 -5.08 -8.89
C LEU A 50 -8.13 -5.10 -8.37
N ILE A 51 -9.09 -4.50 -9.11
CA ILE A 51 -10.51 -4.43 -8.72
C ILE A 51 -11.43 -5.28 -9.63
N ASN A 52 -10.95 -5.64 -10.80
CA ASN A 52 -11.49 -6.66 -11.69
C ASN A 52 -10.41 -7.12 -12.67
N GLU A 53 -10.72 -8.00 -13.60
CA GLU A 53 -9.74 -8.58 -14.54
C GLU A 53 -9.02 -7.57 -15.46
N ARG A 54 -9.53 -6.34 -15.61
CA ARG A 54 -8.95 -5.32 -16.50
C ARG A 54 -8.64 -3.98 -15.85
N TRP A 55 -8.94 -3.80 -14.55
CA TRP A 55 -8.82 -2.49 -13.92
C TRP A 55 -8.06 -2.55 -12.60
N VAL A 56 -7.14 -1.61 -12.45
CA VAL A 56 -6.36 -1.38 -11.24
C VAL A 56 -6.65 0.03 -10.72
N VAL A 57 -6.85 0.16 -9.41
CA VAL A 57 -6.90 1.44 -8.69
C VAL A 57 -5.50 1.76 -8.17
N SER A 58 -5.07 3.02 -8.30
CA SER A 58 -3.83 3.54 -7.73
C SER A 58 -3.99 5.02 -7.36
N ALA A 59 -2.93 5.69 -6.89
CA ALA A 59 -2.93 7.12 -6.59
C ALA A 59 -2.68 7.97 -7.85
N ALA A 60 -3.35 9.11 -7.97
CA ALA A 60 -3.19 10.00 -9.11
C ALA A 60 -1.81 10.67 -9.16
N HIS A 61 -1.17 10.90 -8.00
CA HIS A 61 0.19 11.43 -7.94
C HIS A 61 1.25 10.47 -8.52
N CYS A 62 0.92 9.19 -8.72
CA CYS A 62 1.77 8.22 -9.40
C CYS A 62 1.77 8.50 -10.92
N THR A 63 2.49 9.53 -11.33
CA THR A 63 2.54 9.97 -12.73
C THR A 63 3.42 9.06 -13.58
N PHE A 64 2.78 8.26 -14.41
CA PHE A 64 3.45 7.30 -15.30
C PHE A 64 3.34 7.68 -16.78
N SER A 65 4.36 7.32 -17.55
CA SER A 65 4.22 7.24 -18.99
C SER A 65 3.46 5.97 -19.37
N ARG A 66 2.26 6.11 -19.96
CA ARG A 66 1.41 4.98 -20.40
C ARG A 66 2.18 3.92 -21.21
N ASN A 67 3.03 4.35 -22.12
CA ASN A 67 3.75 3.43 -23.00
C ASN A 67 4.83 2.61 -22.26
N ARG A 68 5.42 3.17 -21.21
CA ARG A 68 6.44 2.51 -20.37
C ARG A 68 5.84 1.72 -19.22
N LEU A 69 4.72 2.17 -18.66
CA LEU A 69 4.12 1.52 -17.49
C LEU A 69 3.82 0.04 -17.76
N ARG A 70 4.26 -0.78 -16.82
CA ARG A 70 3.91 -2.21 -16.71
C ARG A 70 3.25 -2.44 -15.38
N VAL A 71 2.16 -3.19 -15.40
CA VAL A 71 1.46 -3.68 -14.22
C VAL A 71 1.88 -5.12 -14.00
N HIS A 72 2.42 -5.39 -12.83
CA HIS A 72 2.85 -6.73 -12.42
C HIS A 72 1.91 -7.21 -11.32
N LEU A 73 1.34 -8.39 -11.49
CA LEU A 73 0.44 -9.05 -10.55
C LEU A 73 0.97 -10.43 -10.22
N GLY A 74 0.55 -11.00 -9.08
CA GLY A 74 0.99 -12.32 -8.65
C GLY A 74 2.44 -12.37 -8.16
N ARG A 75 3.02 -11.22 -7.79
CA ARG A 75 4.39 -11.09 -7.27
C ARG A 75 4.42 -11.10 -5.75
N HIS A 76 5.53 -11.65 -5.20
CA HIS A 76 5.90 -11.55 -3.81
C HIS A 76 7.33 -11.03 -3.66
N ASN A 77 8.30 -11.67 -4.33
CA ASN A 77 9.71 -11.29 -4.28
C ASN A 77 10.16 -10.65 -5.60
N LEU A 78 10.52 -9.37 -5.59
CA LEU A 78 10.94 -8.61 -6.78
C LEU A 78 12.31 -9.04 -7.33
N LYS A 79 13.13 -9.73 -6.52
CA LYS A 79 14.48 -10.20 -6.94
C LYS A 79 14.45 -11.51 -7.69
N THR A 80 13.34 -12.26 -7.65
CA THR A 80 13.24 -13.58 -8.28
C THR A 80 12.25 -13.55 -9.44
N ASN A 81 12.42 -14.44 -10.41
CA ASN A 81 11.42 -14.69 -11.43
C ASN A 81 10.37 -15.64 -10.86
N GLU A 82 9.15 -15.16 -10.68
CA GLU A 82 8.06 -15.97 -10.15
C GLU A 82 7.13 -16.40 -11.29
N SER A 83 6.89 -17.70 -11.42
CA SER A 83 5.97 -18.28 -12.43
C SER A 83 4.52 -17.84 -12.24
N THR A 84 4.21 -17.28 -11.06
CA THR A 84 2.90 -16.72 -10.70
C THR A 84 2.66 -15.32 -11.28
N GLU A 85 3.73 -14.68 -11.78
CA GLU A 85 3.67 -13.30 -12.27
C GLU A 85 2.86 -13.18 -13.56
N GLN A 86 2.02 -12.15 -13.61
CA GLN A 86 1.38 -11.66 -14.83
C GLN A 86 1.79 -10.21 -15.07
N LYS A 87 2.55 -9.98 -16.14
CA LYS A 87 3.03 -8.66 -16.56
C LYS A 87 2.20 -8.14 -17.73
N ILE A 88 1.47 -7.05 -17.51
CA ILE A 88 0.48 -6.54 -18.46
C ILE A 88 0.82 -5.09 -18.86
N LYS A 89 0.71 -4.79 -20.16
CA LYS A 89 0.76 -3.40 -20.69
C LYS A 89 -0.51 -2.64 -20.32
N VAL A 90 -0.40 -1.32 -20.25
CA VAL A 90 -1.51 -0.43 -19.95
C VAL A 90 -2.15 0.08 -21.24
N GLU A 91 -3.49 0.14 -21.25
CA GLU A 91 -4.29 0.73 -22.31
C GLU A 91 -4.61 2.19 -22.02
N LYS A 92 -5.11 2.49 -20.80
CA LYS A 92 -5.46 3.85 -20.37
C LYS A 92 -5.00 4.11 -18.93
N ILE A 93 -4.69 5.36 -18.64
CA ILE A 93 -4.49 5.91 -17.29
C ILE A 93 -5.50 7.03 -17.16
N ILE A 94 -6.36 6.97 -16.15
CA ILE A 94 -7.48 7.89 -15.94
C ILE A 94 -7.42 8.40 -14.51
N PRO A 95 -6.72 9.53 -14.25
CA PRO A 95 -6.77 10.19 -12.95
C PRO A 95 -8.18 10.74 -12.70
N PHE A 96 -8.56 10.88 -11.43
CA PHE A 96 -9.81 11.53 -11.08
C PHE A 96 -9.80 12.99 -11.60
N PRO A 97 -10.86 13.45 -12.28
CA PRO A 97 -10.83 14.75 -12.98
C PRO A 97 -10.59 15.97 -12.08
N LYS A 98 -10.88 15.85 -10.77
CA LYS A 98 -10.65 16.90 -9.78
C LYS A 98 -9.45 16.61 -8.88
N TYR A 99 -8.54 15.78 -9.33
CA TYR A 99 -7.27 15.60 -8.63
C TYR A 99 -6.52 16.94 -8.54
N ASN A 100 -6.03 17.26 -7.35
CA ASN A 100 -5.22 18.44 -7.09
C ASN A 100 -4.00 18.00 -6.27
N ASP A 101 -2.81 18.21 -6.81
CA ASP A 101 -1.53 17.84 -6.23
C ASP A 101 -1.14 18.66 -4.99
N SER A 102 -1.79 19.80 -4.79
CA SER A 102 -1.62 20.63 -3.60
C SER A 102 -2.99 20.89 -2.96
N PRO A 103 -3.44 20.11 -1.98
CA PRO A 103 -2.74 19.20 -1.04
C PRO A 103 -2.95 17.69 -1.32
N ASN A 104 -2.85 17.20 -2.53
CA ASN A 104 -3.19 15.82 -2.93
C ASN A 104 -4.67 15.44 -2.73
N ASN A 105 -5.57 16.38 -2.92
CA ASN A 105 -6.99 16.09 -2.82
C ASN A 105 -7.46 15.28 -4.04
N ASN A 106 -8.35 14.32 -3.80
CA ASN A 106 -8.83 13.40 -4.82
C ASN A 106 -7.72 12.54 -5.46
N ASP A 107 -6.76 12.11 -4.66
CA ASP A 107 -5.60 11.37 -5.11
C ASP A 107 -5.93 9.91 -5.42
N ILE A 108 -6.58 9.70 -6.56
CA ILE A 108 -6.99 8.39 -7.06
C ILE A 108 -7.00 8.37 -8.58
N MET A 109 -6.59 7.26 -9.17
CA MET A 109 -6.68 7.01 -10.60
C MET A 109 -7.10 5.57 -10.90
N LEU A 110 -7.59 5.37 -12.12
CA LEU A 110 -7.86 4.09 -12.72
C LEU A 110 -6.87 3.78 -13.83
N ILE A 111 -6.39 2.54 -13.86
CA ILE A 111 -5.51 2.03 -14.89
C ILE A 111 -6.23 0.89 -15.60
N LYS A 112 -6.53 1.05 -16.91
CA LYS A 112 -7.08 0.00 -17.73
C LYS A 112 -5.96 -0.85 -18.33
N LEU A 113 -6.00 -2.13 -18.09
CA LEU A 113 -5.07 -3.10 -18.64
C LEU A 113 -5.40 -3.38 -20.11
N ARG A 114 -4.36 -3.53 -20.95
CA ARG A 114 -4.53 -3.77 -22.40
C ARG A 114 -5.24 -5.10 -22.70
N LYS A 115 -5.06 -6.09 -21.84
CA LYS A 115 -5.76 -7.39 -21.88
C LYS A 115 -6.19 -7.78 -20.47
N PRO A 116 -7.25 -8.58 -20.33
CA PRO A 116 -7.63 -9.10 -19.02
C PRO A 116 -6.52 -9.99 -18.46
N VAL A 117 -6.42 -10.02 -17.12
CA VAL A 117 -5.56 -10.94 -16.41
C VAL A 117 -6.27 -12.29 -16.22
N THR A 118 -5.52 -13.37 -16.08
CA THR A 118 -6.05 -14.66 -15.70
C THR A 118 -6.25 -14.71 -14.19
N LEU A 119 -7.49 -14.76 -13.75
CA LEU A 119 -7.80 -14.89 -12.32
C LEU A 119 -7.47 -16.30 -11.83
N ASN A 120 -6.74 -16.36 -10.72
CA ASN A 120 -6.32 -17.60 -10.06
C ASN A 120 -6.03 -17.35 -8.57
N LYS A 121 -5.46 -18.31 -7.85
CA LYS A 121 -5.16 -18.14 -6.42
C LYS A 121 -4.13 -17.02 -6.11
N TYR A 122 -3.32 -16.63 -7.09
CA TYR A 122 -2.27 -15.60 -6.96
C TYR A 122 -2.68 -14.22 -7.48
N VAL A 123 -3.72 -14.16 -8.31
CA VAL A 123 -4.23 -12.93 -8.92
C VAL A 123 -5.75 -12.90 -8.78
N LYS A 124 -6.25 -12.12 -7.83
CA LYS A 124 -7.68 -11.96 -7.52
C LYS A 124 -8.01 -10.50 -7.29
N PRO A 125 -9.17 -10.01 -7.74
CA PRO A 125 -9.59 -8.66 -7.44
C PRO A 125 -9.99 -8.50 -5.96
N ILE A 126 -9.79 -7.28 -5.43
CA ILE A 126 -10.31 -6.85 -4.14
C ILE A 126 -11.66 -6.15 -4.34
N PRO A 127 -12.70 -6.48 -3.57
CA PRO A 127 -13.97 -5.76 -3.64
C PRO A 127 -13.85 -4.29 -3.29
N LEU A 128 -14.59 -3.44 -4.01
CA LEU A 128 -14.79 -2.05 -3.63
C LEU A 128 -15.61 -1.95 -2.33
N PRO A 129 -15.42 -0.88 -1.54
CA PRO A 129 -16.07 -0.77 -0.24
C PRO A 129 -17.57 -0.49 -0.37
N LYS A 130 -18.35 -1.12 0.51
CA LYS A 130 -19.79 -0.84 0.69
C LYS A 130 -20.03 0.36 1.61
N LYS A 131 -19.09 0.60 2.55
CA LYS A 131 -19.11 1.69 3.54
C LYS A 131 -17.72 2.27 3.69
N CYS A 132 -17.64 3.53 4.09
CA CYS A 132 -16.39 4.18 4.45
C CYS A 132 -15.75 3.50 5.67
N PRO A 133 -14.43 3.66 5.89
CA PRO A 133 -13.77 3.11 7.05
C PRO A 133 -14.30 3.73 8.34
N SER A 134 -14.37 2.95 9.41
CA SER A 134 -14.81 3.41 10.74
C SER A 134 -13.61 3.62 11.65
N VAL A 135 -13.69 4.59 12.56
CA VAL A 135 -12.65 4.84 13.57
C VAL A 135 -12.39 3.56 14.37
N GLY A 136 -11.12 3.21 14.55
CA GLY A 136 -10.67 2.00 15.22
C GLY A 136 -10.71 0.73 14.35
N GLU A 137 -11.27 0.80 13.12
CA GLU A 137 -11.26 -0.34 12.21
C GLU A 137 -9.81 -0.75 11.89
N LYS A 138 -9.52 -2.05 12.01
CA LYS A 138 -8.19 -2.58 11.68
C LYS A 138 -8.08 -2.79 10.17
N CYS A 139 -7.06 -2.18 9.58
CA CYS A 139 -6.77 -2.26 8.15
C CYS A 139 -5.38 -2.84 7.94
N LEU A 140 -5.17 -3.46 6.79
CA LEU A 140 -3.89 -3.95 6.32
C LEU A 140 -3.43 -3.07 5.16
N VAL A 141 -2.26 -2.46 5.28
CA VAL A 141 -1.54 -1.85 4.16
C VAL A 141 -0.45 -2.80 3.69
N SER A 142 -0.21 -2.86 2.38
CA SER A 142 0.83 -3.70 1.79
C SER A 142 1.54 -3.04 0.62
N GLY A 143 2.84 -3.33 0.46
CA GLY A 143 3.65 -2.78 -0.61
C GLY A 143 5.12 -3.19 -0.55
N TRP A 144 5.90 -2.68 -1.52
CA TRP A 144 7.35 -2.87 -1.62
C TRP A 144 8.10 -1.54 -1.42
N GLY A 145 7.51 -0.63 -0.69
CA GLY A 145 8.11 0.67 -0.41
C GLY A 145 9.36 0.58 0.46
N ARG A 146 9.84 1.76 0.83
CA ARG A 146 11.04 1.91 1.65
C ARG A 146 10.78 1.38 3.06
N THR A 147 11.79 0.71 3.59
CA THR A 147 11.87 0.12 4.92
C THR A 147 13.00 0.78 5.71
N ALA A 148 13.16 0.47 6.98
CA ALA A 148 14.32 0.91 7.75
C ALA A 148 15.66 0.40 7.16
N ALA A 149 15.65 -0.77 6.51
CA ALA A 149 16.83 -1.38 5.88
C ALA A 149 17.03 -0.99 4.40
N GLY A 150 16.14 -0.16 3.80
CA GLY A 150 16.19 0.22 2.39
C GLY A 150 14.93 -0.17 1.65
N SER A 151 14.98 -0.38 0.32
CA SER A 151 13.82 -0.80 -0.47
C SER A 151 13.52 -2.28 -0.25
N ALA A 152 12.23 -2.60 0.00
CA ALA A 152 11.80 -3.98 0.19
C ALA A 152 11.92 -4.80 -1.10
N SER A 153 12.46 -6.00 -0.99
CA SER A 153 12.46 -6.97 -2.10
C SER A 153 11.27 -7.93 -2.05
N VAL A 154 10.75 -8.21 -0.86
CA VAL A 154 9.56 -9.02 -0.64
C VAL A 154 8.40 -8.16 -0.18
N LEU A 155 7.16 -8.57 -0.51
CA LEU A 155 5.96 -7.80 -0.17
C LEU A 155 5.80 -7.68 1.34
N GLN A 156 5.64 -6.46 1.82
CA GLN A 156 5.47 -6.11 3.22
C GLN A 156 4.04 -5.84 3.59
N CYS A 157 3.68 -6.13 4.82
CA CYS A 157 2.37 -5.96 5.42
C CYS A 157 2.45 -5.17 6.73
N LEU A 158 1.46 -4.31 6.99
CA LEU A 158 1.34 -3.61 8.26
C LEU A 158 -0.13 -3.44 8.63
N ASN A 159 -0.48 -3.83 9.86
CA ASN A 159 -1.79 -3.58 10.41
C ASN A 159 -1.86 -2.19 11.04
N LEU A 160 -2.83 -1.39 10.63
CA LEU A 160 -3.06 -0.03 11.09
C LEU A 160 -4.51 0.17 11.56
N PRO A 161 -4.76 0.86 12.69
CA PRO A 161 -6.09 1.32 13.05
C PRO A 161 -6.43 2.61 12.30
N VAL A 162 -7.68 2.75 11.88
CA VAL A 162 -8.24 4.01 11.37
C VAL A 162 -8.36 5.00 12.52
N LEU A 163 -7.88 6.23 12.33
CA LEU A 163 -7.89 7.30 13.33
C LEU A 163 -9.11 8.20 13.16
N SER A 164 -9.43 8.94 14.24
CA SER A 164 -10.49 9.93 14.17
C SER A 164 -10.12 11.11 13.28
N GLU A 165 -11.10 11.74 12.65
CA GLU A 165 -10.91 12.96 11.86
C GLU A 165 -10.24 14.07 12.71
N LYS A 166 -10.59 14.17 13.98
CA LYS A 166 -9.97 15.11 14.94
C LYS A 166 -8.47 14.84 15.07
N THR A 167 -8.06 13.58 15.24
CA THR A 167 -6.64 13.20 15.33
C THR A 167 -5.91 13.51 14.02
N CYS A 168 -6.51 13.19 12.89
CA CYS A 168 -5.96 13.47 11.56
C CYS A 168 -5.77 14.99 11.33
N LYS A 169 -6.80 15.79 11.61
CA LYS A 169 -6.75 17.26 11.51
C LYS A 169 -5.79 17.90 12.52
N SER A 170 -5.58 17.29 13.69
CA SER A 170 -4.56 17.79 14.63
C SER A 170 -3.13 17.65 14.09
N ALA A 171 -2.88 16.64 13.23
CA ALA A 171 -1.59 16.43 12.60
C ALA A 171 -1.35 17.35 11.39
N TYR A 172 -2.37 17.49 10.53
CA TYR A 172 -2.22 18.09 9.20
C TYR A 172 -3.06 19.34 8.96
N GLY A 173 -3.90 19.75 9.93
CA GLY A 173 -4.71 20.95 9.83
C GLY A 173 -5.73 20.91 8.68
N LYS A 174 -5.81 22.02 7.95
CA LYS A 174 -6.77 22.24 6.85
C LYS A 174 -6.46 21.44 5.57
N ILE A 175 -5.30 20.76 5.51
CA ILE A 175 -4.92 19.92 4.37
C ILE A 175 -5.84 18.69 4.26
N ILE A 176 -6.33 18.19 5.41
CA ILE A 176 -7.23 17.03 5.44
C ILE A 176 -8.62 17.41 4.97
N THR A 177 -9.03 16.79 3.87
CA THR A 177 -10.36 16.96 3.28
C THR A 177 -11.27 15.77 3.64
N GLU A 178 -12.55 15.87 3.28
CA GLU A 178 -13.53 14.78 3.41
C GLU A 178 -13.21 13.53 2.56
N ASN A 179 -12.29 13.68 1.61
CA ASN A 179 -11.86 12.62 0.69
C ASN A 179 -10.70 11.78 1.22
N MET A 180 -10.28 12.04 2.45
CA MET A 180 -9.10 11.46 3.08
C MET A 180 -9.43 10.90 4.46
N PHE A 181 -8.69 9.88 4.87
CA PHE A 181 -8.66 9.44 6.25
C PHE A 181 -7.21 9.16 6.68
N CYS A 182 -6.97 9.20 8.00
CA CYS A 182 -5.70 8.79 8.56
C CYS A 182 -5.82 7.38 9.17
N ALA A 183 -4.76 6.59 9.01
CA ALA A 183 -4.59 5.36 9.76
C ALA A 183 -3.13 5.25 10.20
N GLY A 184 -2.89 4.62 11.35
CA GLY A 184 -1.55 4.51 11.91
C GLY A 184 -1.50 4.70 13.40
N PHE A 185 -0.32 5.07 13.87
CA PHE A 185 -0.01 5.24 15.29
C PHE A 185 0.52 6.64 15.56
N VAL A 186 -0.15 7.40 16.44
CA VAL A 186 0.27 8.76 16.81
C VAL A 186 1.67 8.79 17.46
N LYS A 187 2.08 7.68 18.07
CA LYS A 187 3.43 7.53 18.65
C LYS A 187 4.53 7.38 17.59
N GLY A 188 4.15 7.19 16.31
CA GLY A 188 5.09 6.88 15.22
C GLY A 188 5.59 5.43 15.27
N GLY A 189 6.69 5.16 14.57
CA GLY A 189 7.38 3.87 14.53
C GLY A 189 6.77 2.85 13.56
N LYS A 190 5.56 3.10 13.02
CA LYS A 190 4.87 2.21 12.08
C LYS A 190 4.10 2.99 11.04
N ASP A 191 4.44 2.84 9.76
CA ASP A 191 3.78 3.55 8.65
C ASP A 191 4.07 2.91 7.28
N SER A 192 3.28 3.28 6.26
CA SER A 192 3.63 3.16 4.86
C SER A 192 4.66 4.23 4.47
N CYS A 193 5.48 3.97 3.45
CA CYS A 193 6.58 4.86 3.08
C CYS A 193 6.71 5.00 1.55
N GLN A 194 7.75 5.71 1.08
CA GLN A 194 8.00 5.90 -0.36
C GLN A 194 8.06 4.56 -1.10
N GLY A 195 7.32 4.44 -2.20
CA GLY A 195 7.15 3.23 -2.98
C GLY A 195 5.89 2.43 -2.64
N ASP A 196 5.22 2.70 -1.51
CA ASP A 196 3.90 2.15 -1.18
C ASP A 196 2.76 2.98 -1.79
N SER A 197 3.05 4.20 -2.26
CA SER A 197 2.11 5.12 -2.94
C SER A 197 1.20 4.40 -3.92
N GLY A 198 -0.10 4.65 -3.85
CA GLY A 198 -1.10 3.99 -4.70
C GLY A 198 -1.48 2.57 -4.27
N GLY A 199 -0.75 2.00 -3.31
CA GLY A 199 -1.01 0.66 -2.77
C GLY A 199 -2.32 0.56 -1.97
N PRO A 200 -2.77 -0.68 -1.70
CA PRO A 200 -4.04 -0.94 -1.02
C PRO A 200 -3.99 -0.70 0.48
N VAL A 201 -5.08 -0.15 1.01
CA VAL A 201 -5.47 -0.26 2.42
C VAL A 201 -6.76 -1.07 2.49
N VAL A 202 -6.65 -2.28 3.01
CA VAL A 202 -7.74 -3.26 3.05
C VAL A 202 -8.28 -3.39 4.46
N CYS A 203 -9.56 -3.17 4.63
CA CYS A 203 -10.25 -3.31 5.92
C CYS A 203 -11.49 -4.18 5.71
N GLY A 204 -11.67 -5.20 6.52
CA GLY A 204 -12.81 -6.12 6.41
C GLY A 204 -12.93 -6.78 5.01
N GLY A 205 -11.80 -7.07 4.34
CA GLY A 205 -11.77 -7.69 3.02
C GLY A 205 -12.22 -6.77 1.87
N GLN A 206 -12.23 -5.44 2.06
CA GLN A 206 -12.60 -4.45 1.06
C GLN A 206 -11.51 -3.38 0.90
N LEU A 207 -11.34 -2.86 -0.32
CA LEU A 207 -10.40 -1.76 -0.60
C LEU A 207 -10.97 -0.44 -0.06
N LYS A 208 -10.59 -0.04 1.15
CA LYS A 208 -11.09 1.18 1.77
C LYS A 208 -10.19 2.38 1.59
N GLY A 209 -8.91 2.17 1.33
CA GLY A 209 -7.96 3.26 1.14
C GLY A 209 -6.95 3.00 0.03
N VAL A 210 -6.36 4.10 -0.44
CA VAL A 210 -5.20 4.13 -1.34
C VAL A 210 -4.11 4.94 -0.64
N VAL A 211 -2.89 4.40 -0.56
CA VAL A 211 -1.74 5.11 0.02
C VAL A 211 -1.51 6.41 -0.75
N SER A 212 -1.57 7.56 -0.06
CA SER A 212 -1.48 8.87 -0.67
C SER A 212 -0.25 9.64 -0.21
N PHE A 213 -0.21 10.13 1.03
CA PHE A 213 0.91 10.91 1.53
C PHE A 213 1.08 10.79 3.05
N GLY A 214 2.20 11.34 3.55
CA GLY A 214 2.51 11.52 4.94
C GLY A 214 3.59 12.58 5.12
N ASN A 215 3.81 13.04 6.33
CA ASN A 215 4.94 13.91 6.67
C ASN A 215 6.08 13.04 7.20
N GLY A 216 7.03 12.69 6.31
CA GLY A 216 8.01 11.65 6.57
C GLY A 216 7.41 10.24 6.51
N CYS A 217 8.03 9.27 7.19
CA CYS A 217 7.52 7.91 7.34
C CYS A 217 7.65 7.51 8.81
N ALA A 218 6.54 7.09 9.40
CA ALA A 218 6.47 6.68 10.81
C ALA A 218 6.86 7.77 11.82
N GLU A 219 6.79 9.04 11.43
CA GLU A 219 7.11 10.16 12.30
C GLU A 219 6.04 10.31 13.40
N PRO A 220 6.45 10.53 14.67
CA PRO A 220 5.51 10.82 15.74
C PRO A 220 4.59 12.00 15.38
N LYS A 221 3.31 11.87 15.71
CA LYS A 221 2.23 12.84 15.45
C LYS A 221 1.75 12.90 13.98
N TYR A 222 2.43 12.28 13.02
CA TYR A 222 2.10 12.34 11.59
C TYR A 222 1.73 10.94 11.04
N PRO A 223 0.50 10.45 11.31
CA PRO A 223 0.03 9.19 10.74
C PRO A 223 -0.12 9.27 9.23
N GLY A 224 -0.06 8.13 8.53
CA GLY A 224 -0.29 8.06 7.09
C GLY A 224 -1.67 8.60 6.70
N VAL A 225 -1.74 9.27 5.54
CA VAL A 225 -2.97 9.80 4.94
C VAL A 225 -3.30 8.99 3.69
N TYR A 226 -4.55 8.59 3.60
CA TYR A 226 -5.06 7.66 2.59
C TYR A 226 -6.29 8.25 1.90
N THR A 227 -6.39 8.07 0.58
CA THR A 227 -7.60 8.44 -0.16
C THR A 227 -8.76 7.51 0.22
N GLU A 228 -9.91 8.08 0.59
CA GLU A 228 -11.08 7.35 1.07
C GLU A 228 -11.91 6.79 -0.10
N VAL A 229 -11.67 5.52 -0.49
CA VAL A 229 -12.19 4.89 -1.73
C VAL A 229 -13.72 4.89 -1.81
N CYS A 230 -14.43 4.82 -0.69
CA CYS A 230 -15.90 4.84 -0.67
C CYS A 230 -16.50 6.07 -1.36
N ARG A 231 -15.80 7.22 -1.34
CA ARG A 231 -16.19 8.47 -1.99
C ARG A 231 -16.17 8.37 -3.51
N TYR A 232 -15.40 7.43 -4.06
CA TYR A 232 -15.14 7.29 -5.50
C TYR A 232 -15.85 6.12 -6.16
N THR A 233 -16.59 5.30 -5.43
CA THR A 233 -17.22 4.08 -5.96
C THR A 233 -18.15 4.34 -7.15
N LYS A 234 -18.90 5.45 -7.14
CA LYS A 234 -19.73 5.85 -8.28
C LYS A 234 -18.90 6.21 -9.50
N TRP A 235 -17.84 7.02 -9.33
CA TRP A 235 -16.93 7.39 -10.40
C TRP A 235 -16.20 6.17 -10.98
N ILE A 236 -15.69 5.28 -10.13
CA ILE A 236 -15.03 4.05 -10.55
C ILE A 236 -15.97 3.23 -11.43
N LYS A 237 -17.18 2.93 -10.96
CA LYS A 237 -18.17 2.13 -11.71
C LYS A 237 -18.55 2.80 -13.03
N SER A 238 -18.82 4.11 -13.04
CA SER A 238 -19.20 4.83 -14.25
C SER A 238 -18.05 4.92 -15.26
N THR A 239 -16.81 5.08 -14.79
CA THR A 239 -15.63 5.11 -15.67
C THR A 239 -15.37 3.75 -16.31
N ILE A 240 -15.49 2.66 -15.55
CA ILE A 240 -15.36 1.30 -16.07
C ILE A 240 -16.42 1.02 -17.14
N ALA A 241 -17.68 1.40 -16.88
CA ALA A 241 -18.78 1.16 -17.81
C ALA A 241 -18.64 1.93 -19.15
N LYS A 242 -17.96 3.07 -19.13
CA LYS A 242 -17.77 3.94 -20.34
C LYS A 242 -16.52 3.59 -21.13
N ASN A 243 -15.63 2.75 -20.64
CA ASN A 243 -14.32 2.46 -21.22
C ASN A 243 -14.07 0.95 -21.36
#